data_7543fc4c03157265942c8f29b50f5fc0
#
_entry.id   7543fc4c03157265942c8f29b50f5fc0
#
_cell.length_a   1.000
_cell.length_b   1.000
_cell.length_c   1.000
_cell.angle_alpha   90.00
_cell.angle_beta   90.00
_cell.angle_gamma   90.00
#
_symmetry.space_group_name_H-M   'P 1'
#
loop_
_entity.id
_entity.type
_entity.pdbx_description
1 polymer ?
#
loop_
_entity_poly.entity_id
_entity_poly.type
_entity_poly.pdbx_seq_one_letter_code
_entity_poly.pdbx_strand_id
1 'polypeptide(L)'
;MRYSSTNRLQDFEFHDAELSLISWENNRLIVSAKFLNIHKDATPNNADTDMEISEARITFSGFQIKEFEPSRTWKTDENGKSYTDDPLILHFGELARNMFETELKNSITVMDIVFENDIYELGALGIDPYFSVRFLFSDVEIEWDDYRKKAWYELHRQYKKTITVSTPNGKCKLDVHVICHDEDVYSRDGKVDPPSVSVGIKYREQEYWGYGKDYLWTDAFADLQKKLPGNVQIQCCLTCRYGNMCPYGNKENELYCTKDVIITSKDDVIELIDKDASFVERAVSSINCCDDFVYQCDDYYTYNDYLYHLQKN
;
A
#
# COMPACT_ATOMS: atom_id res chain seq x y z
N MET A 1 -9.46 9.99 -29.69
CA MET A 1 -8.59 9.13 -28.87
C MET A 1 -8.62 7.70 -29.42
N ARG A 2 -7.60 6.92 -29.16
CA ARG A 2 -7.43 5.57 -29.76
C ARG A 2 -8.28 4.51 -29.09
N TYR A 3 -8.51 4.67 -27.80
CA TYR A 3 -9.29 3.76 -26.98
C TYR A 3 -10.45 4.51 -26.31
N SER A 4 -11.54 3.83 -26.07
CA SER A 4 -12.67 4.34 -25.31
C SER A 4 -13.40 3.23 -24.55
N SER A 5 -14.03 3.62 -23.44
CA SER A 5 -14.90 2.78 -22.63
C SER A 5 -16.13 3.61 -22.23
N THR A 6 -17.33 3.03 -22.37
CA THR A 6 -18.60 3.72 -22.10
C THR A 6 -19.39 2.96 -21.04
N ASN A 7 -19.85 3.67 -20.01
CA ASN A 7 -20.68 3.16 -18.91
C ASN A 7 -20.06 1.98 -18.16
N ARG A 8 -18.74 2.00 -18.03
CA ARG A 8 -17.95 0.94 -17.41
C ARG A 8 -16.90 1.51 -16.46
N LEU A 9 -17.36 2.35 -15.51
CA LEU A 9 -16.45 2.97 -14.54
C LEU A 9 -15.70 1.92 -13.69
N GLN A 10 -16.36 0.79 -13.43
CA GLN A 10 -15.79 -0.36 -12.69
C GLN A 10 -14.64 -1.08 -13.43
N ASP A 11 -14.37 -0.78 -14.69
CA ASP A 11 -13.21 -1.33 -15.40
C ASP A 11 -11.91 -0.57 -15.05
N PHE A 12 -12.01 0.48 -14.21
CA PHE A 12 -10.91 1.36 -13.86
C PHE A 12 -10.69 1.42 -12.34
N GLU A 13 -9.43 1.47 -11.94
CA GLU A 13 -9.00 1.75 -10.58
C GLU A 13 -8.58 3.22 -10.48
N PHE A 14 -9.25 3.96 -9.61
CA PHE A 14 -9.08 5.40 -9.43
C PHE A 14 -8.17 5.77 -8.26
N HIS A 15 -7.80 4.84 -7.39
CA HIS A 15 -6.91 5.16 -6.28
C HIS A 15 -5.61 5.78 -6.80
N ASP A 16 -5.22 6.92 -6.22
CA ASP A 16 -4.09 7.75 -6.65
C ASP A 16 -4.28 8.46 -8.02
N ALA A 17 -5.42 8.33 -8.68
CA ALA A 17 -5.67 9.08 -9.91
C ALA A 17 -5.77 10.58 -9.61
N GLU A 18 -5.08 11.39 -10.43
CA GLU A 18 -5.17 12.85 -10.40
C GLU A 18 -6.24 13.32 -11.38
N LEU A 19 -7.30 13.95 -10.88
CA LEU A 19 -8.35 14.52 -11.71
C LEU A 19 -8.24 16.05 -11.77
N SER A 20 -8.32 16.60 -12.98
CA SER A 20 -8.31 18.05 -13.23
C SER A 20 -9.46 18.47 -14.12
N LEU A 21 -10.05 19.61 -13.82
CA LEU A 21 -11.17 20.15 -14.60
C LEU A 21 -10.73 20.54 -16.01
N ILE A 22 -11.44 20.01 -17.02
CA ILE A 22 -11.36 20.53 -18.40
C ILE A 22 -12.51 21.51 -18.65
N SER A 23 -13.74 21.08 -18.39
CA SER A 23 -14.93 21.95 -18.50
C SER A 23 -16.10 21.38 -17.70
N TRP A 24 -16.99 22.27 -17.27
CA TRP A 24 -18.24 21.89 -16.63
C TRP A 24 -19.35 22.82 -17.08
N GLU A 25 -20.10 22.41 -18.09
CA GLU A 25 -21.19 23.17 -18.66
C GLU A 25 -22.51 22.42 -18.53
N ASN A 26 -23.55 23.08 -18.02
CA ASN A 26 -24.82 22.46 -17.70
C ASN A 26 -24.61 21.22 -16.79
N ASN A 27 -25.06 20.05 -17.24
CA ASN A 27 -24.88 18.76 -16.53
C ASN A 27 -23.81 17.87 -17.18
N ARG A 28 -22.87 18.48 -17.93
CA ARG A 28 -21.74 17.75 -18.54
C ARG A 28 -20.45 18.17 -17.88
N LEU A 29 -19.86 17.24 -17.12
CA LEU A 29 -18.55 17.41 -16.49
C LEU A 29 -17.49 16.69 -17.32
N ILE A 30 -16.41 17.38 -17.66
CA ILE A 30 -15.26 16.80 -18.35
C ILE A 30 -14.02 17.05 -17.51
N VAL A 31 -13.30 15.98 -17.20
CA VAL A 31 -12.03 16.02 -16.47
C VAL A 31 -10.94 15.30 -17.24
N SER A 32 -9.69 15.72 -17.08
CA SER A 32 -8.54 14.89 -17.39
C SER A 32 -8.21 14.03 -16.19
N ALA A 33 -7.72 12.82 -16.44
CA ALA A 33 -7.26 11.90 -15.41
C ALA A 33 -5.85 11.42 -15.73
N LYS A 34 -4.92 11.58 -14.80
CA LYS A 34 -3.58 10.97 -14.83
C LYS A 34 -3.49 9.88 -13.80
N PHE A 35 -2.57 8.93 -13.97
CA PHE A 35 -2.36 7.79 -13.08
C PHE A 35 -3.60 6.88 -12.93
N LEU A 36 -4.58 7.02 -13.83
CA LEU A 36 -5.74 6.14 -13.89
C LEU A 36 -5.31 4.76 -14.39
N ASN A 37 -5.73 3.71 -13.70
CA ASN A 37 -5.43 2.34 -14.11
C ASN A 37 -6.65 1.68 -14.73
N ILE A 38 -6.44 0.80 -15.71
CA ILE A 38 -7.49 -0.01 -16.32
C ILE A 38 -7.21 -1.49 -16.08
N HIS A 39 -8.22 -2.22 -15.64
CA HIS A 39 -8.08 -3.65 -15.34
C HIS A 39 -7.81 -4.48 -16.61
N LYS A 40 -7.02 -5.54 -16.47
CA LYS A 40 -6.65 -6.46 -17.56
C LYS A 40 -7.86 -7.11 -18.25
N ASP A 41 -8.95 -7.31 -17.49
CA ASP A 41 -10.17 -7.93 -18.00
C ASP A 41 -11.12 -6.93 -18.69
N ALA A 42 -10.78 -5.65 -18.69
CA ALA A 42 -11.54 -4.63 -19.41
C ALA A 42 -11.37 -4.80 -20.93
N THR A 43 -12.47 -4.77 -21.67
CA THR A 43 -12.46 -5.01 -23.13
C THR A 43 -11.43 -4.16 -23.90
N PRO A 44 -11.21 -2.87 -23.59
CA PRO A 44 -10.22 -2.06 -24.30
C PRO A 44 -8.76 -2.37 -23.92
N ASN A 45 -8.52 -3.06 -22.80
CA ASN A 45 -7.16 -3.41 -22.39
C ASN A 45 -6.71 -4.69 -23.10
N ASN A 46 -5.71 -4.56 -23.96
CA ASN A 46 -5.13 -5.69 -24.69
C ASN A 46 -3.88 -6.27 -24.01
N ALA A 47 -3.50 -5.76 -22.83
CA ALA A 47 -2.40 -6.29 -22.03
C ALA A 47 -2.86 -7.48 -21.17
N ASP A 48 -1.91 -8.29 -20.74
CA ASP A 48 -2.12 -9.40 -19.82
C ASP A 48 -2.11 -8.98 -18.34
N THR A 49 -1.95 -7.68 -18.08
CA THR A 49 -1.90 -7.05 -16.77
C THR A 49 -2.75 -5.79 -16.76
N ASP A 50 -3.05 -5.30 -15.56
CA ASP A 50 -3.61 -3.97 -15.39
C ASP A 50 -2.59 -2.91 -15.83
N MET A 51 -3.06 -1.86 -16.48
CA MET A 51 -2.21 -0.84 -17.12
C MET A 51 -2.53 0.56 -16.62
N GLU A 52 -1.50 1.34 -16.33
CA GLU A 52 -1.63 2.76 -16.08
C GLU A 52 -1.78 3.51 -17.41
N ILE A 53 -2.82 4.31 -17.54
CA ILE A 53 -3.11 5.16 -18.69
C ILE A 53 -2.24 6.41 -18.59
N SER A 54 -1.68 6.87 -19.72
CA SER A 54 -0.83 8.06 -19.75
C SER A 54 -1.59 9.32 -19.35
N GLU A 55 -2.74 9.52 -19.97
CA GLU A 55 -3.73 10.54 -19.67
C GLU A 55 -5.07 10.11 -20.28
N ALA A 56 -6.12 10.19 -19.50
CA ALA A 56 -7.47 9.92 -19.95
C ALA A 56 -8.32 11.21 -19.91
N ARG A 57 -9.31 11.26 -20.78
CA ARG A 57 -10.39 12.23 -20.73
C ARG A 57 -11.66 11.51 -20.28
N ILE A 58 -12.24 11.97 -19.19
CA ILE A 58 -13.49 11.42 -18.65
C ILE A 58 -14.60 12.43 -18.86
N THR A 59 -15.66 12.01 -19.54
CA THR A 59 -16.86 12.80 -19.78
C THR A 59 -18.04 12.18 -19.04
N PHE A 60 -18.57 12.89 -18.07
CA PHE A 60 -19.82 12.52 -17.40
C PHE A 60 -20.96 13.33 -17.98
N SER A 61 -22.02 12.67 -18.46
CA SER A 61 -23.25 13.27 -18.92
C SER A 61 -24.34 13.14 -17.85
N GLY A 62 -25.20 14.15 -17.72
CA GLY A 62 -26.21 14.17 -16.67
C GLY A 62 -25.63 14.26 -15.25
N PHE A 63 -24.41 14.78 -15.10
CA PHE A 63 -23.70 14.86 -13.82
C PHE A 63 -24.42 15.78 -12.83
N GLN A 64 -24.68 15.29 -11.64
CA GLN A 64 -25.36 16.01 -10.57
C GLN A 64 -24.69 15.72 -9.23
N ILE A 65 -24.19 16.75 -8.58
CA ILE A 65 -23.77 16.65 -7.18
C ILE A 65 -25.02 16.56 -6.30
N LYS A 66 -24.98 15.64 -5.35
CA LYS A 66 -25.97 15.50 -4.30
C LYS A 66 -25.52 16.23 -3.03
N GLU A 67 -24.28 16.01 -2.64
CA GLU A 67 -23.68 16.66 -1.48
C GLU A 67 -22.16 16.75 -1.61
N PHE A 68 -21.57 17.69 -0.89
CA PHE A 68 -20.14 17.87 -0.68
C PHE A 68 -19.90 17.95 0.82
N GLU A 69 -19.04 17.09 1.34
CA GLU A 69 -18.59 17.06 2.72
C GLU A 69 -17.12 17.50 2.77
N PRO A 70 -16.82 18.70 3.36
CA PRO A 70 -15.45 19.13 3.57
C PRO A 70 -14.77 18.31 4.66
N SER A 71 -13.44 18.42 4.74
CA SER A 71 -12.63 17.75 5.77
C SER A 71 -13.08 18.14 7.18
N ARG A 72 -12.88 17.20 8.09
CA ARG A 72 -13.01 17.41 9.55
C ARG A 72 -11.70 17.07 10.22
N THR A 73 -11.39 17.74 11.31
CA THR A 73 -10.20 17.43 12.12
C THR A 73 -10.45 16.17 12.92
N TRP A 74 -9.70 15.14 12.63
CA TRP A 74 -9.77 13.87 13.37
C TRP A 74 -8.73 13.82 14.47
N LYS A 75 -9.11 13.28 15.62
CA LYS A 75 -8.27 13.05 16.79
C LYS A 75 -8.29 11.56 17.12
N THR A 76 -7.28 11.10 17.83
CA THR A 76 -7.23 9.71 18.32
C THR A 76 -7.27 9.74 19.85
N ASP A 77 -8.14 8.92 20.44
CA ASP A 77 -8.22 8.77 21.90
C ASP A 77 -7.12 7.84 22.44
N GLU A 78 -7.04 7.71 23.76
CA GLU A 78 -6.06 6.86 24.46
C GLU A 78 -6.16 5.35 24.11
N ASN A 79 -7.28 4.91 23.52
CA ASN A 79 -7.52 3.55 23.08
C ASN A 79 -7.23 3.35 21.57
N GLY A 80 -6.73 4.38 20.89
CA GLY A 80 -6.45 4.34 19.45
C GLY A 80 -7.70 4.53 18.56
N LYS A 81 -8.85 4.93 19.14
CA LYS A 81 -10.08 5.16 18.38
C LYS A 81 -10.13 6.58 17.85
N SER A 82 -10.34 6.72 16.55
CA SER A 82 -10.51 8.02 15.91
C SER A 82 -11.88 8.64 16.26
N TYR A 83 -11.88 9.92 16.55
CA TYR A 83 -13.09 10.73 16.79
C TYR A 83 -12.87 12.16 16.28
N THR A 84 -13.95 12.90 16.13
CA THR A 84 -13.94 14.32 15.78
C THR A 84 -14.95 15.08 16.62
N ASP A 85 -14.58 16.28 17.04
CA ASP A 85 -15.48 17.26 17.69
C ASP A 85 -16.11 18.20 16.65
N ASP A 86 -15.61 18.17 15.41
CA ASP A 86 -16.13 19.01 14.35
C ASP A 86 -17.52 18.52 13.92
N PRO A 87 -18.49 19.43 13.74
CA PRO A 87 -19.81 19.05 13.28
C PRO A 87 -19.74 18.50 11.84
N LEU A 88 -20.62 17.58 11.53
CA LEU A 88 -20.84 17.17 10.15
C LEU A 88 -21.49 18.34 9.40
N ILE A 89 -20.77 18.86 8.40
CA ILE A 89 -21.25 19.93 7.52
C ILE A 89 -21.43 19.36 6.13
N LEU A 90 -22.65 19.40 5.63
CA LEU A 90 -22.96 18.97 4.27
C LEU A 90 -23.42 20.18 3.44
N HIS A 91 -22.83 20.36 2.29
CA HIS A 91 -23.21 21.38 1.33
C HIS A 91 -23.98 20.74 0.17
N PHE A 92 -24.96 21.47 -0.38
CA PHE A 92 -25.88 20.98 -1.39
C PHE A 92 -26.02 22.00 -2.54
N GLY A 93 -26.55 21.54 -3.68
CA GLY A 93 -26.91 22.39 -4.82
C GLY A 93 -25.72 23.15 -5.39
N GLU A 94 -25.92 24.46 -5.65
CA GLU A 94 -24.91 25.28 -6.30
C GLU A 94 -23.66 25.50 -5.46
N LEU A 95 -23.79 25.54 -4.13
CA LEU A 95 -22.64 25.67 -3.23
C LEU A 95 -21.73 24.42 -3.31
N ALA A 96 -22.31 23.23 -3.21
CA ALA A 96 -21.56 21.97 -3.36
C ALA A 96 -20.88 21.89 -4.74
N ARG A 97 -21.58 22.32 -5.80
CA ARG A 97 -21.03 22.39 -7.15
C ARG A 97 -19.81 23.31 -7.23
N ASN A 98 -19.92 24.53 -6.69
CA ASN A 98 -18.85 25.52 -6.74
C ASN A 98 -17.61 25.06 -5.94
N MET A 99 -17.82 24.39 -4.80
CA MET A 99 -16.72 23.82 -4.00
C MET A 99 -16.00 22.74 -4.79
N PHE A 100 -16.72 21.76 -5.32
CA PHE A 100 -16.10 20.69 -6.10
C PHE A 100 -15.44 21.18 -7.39
N GLU A 101 -16.04 22.16 -8.06
CA GLU A 101 -15.43 22.80 -9.24
C GLU A 101 -14.11 23.49 -8.88
N THR A 102 -14.03 24.10 -7.70
CA THR A 102 -12.82 24.74 -7.19
C THR A 102 -11.74 23.71 -6.92
N GLU A 103 -12.08 22.59 -6.29
CA GLU A 103 -11.15 21.48 -6.06
C GLU A 103 -10.61 20.94 -7.40
N LEU A 104 -11.47 20.61 -8.35
CA LEU A 104 -11.08 20.10 -9.67
C LEU A 104 -10.20 21.07 -10.48
N LYS A 105 -10.39 22.40 -10.33
CA LYS A 105 -9.52 23.40 -10.96
C LYS A 105 -8.09 23.39 -10.44
N ASN A 106 -7.88 22.92 -9.23
CA ASN A 106 -6.58 22.82 -8.58
C ASN A 106 -6.01 21.41 -8.61
N SER A 107 -6.67 20.49 -9.31
CA SER A 107 -6.39 19.06 -9.33
C SER A 107 -6.62 18.38 -7.97
N ILE A 108 -7.25 17.23 -8.01
CA ILE A 108 -7.51 16.39 -6.83
C ILE A 108 -6.85 15.03 -7.01
N THR A 109 -6.44 14.42 -5.91
CA THR A 109 -6.02 13.02 -5.88
C THR A 109 -7.16 12.19 -5.33
N VAL A 110 -7.62 11.23 -6.11
CA VAL A 110 -8.71 10.33 -5.70
C VAL A 110 -8.18 9.30 -4.71
N MET A 111 -8.88 9.15 -3.60
CA MET A 111 -8.61 8.11 -2.62
C MET A 111 -9.47 6.87 -2.88
N ASP A 112 -10.74 7.08 -3.19
CA ASP A 112 -11.68 6.02 -3.53
C ASP A 112 -12.86 6.55 -4.34
N ILE A 113 -13.52 5.64 -5.06
CA ILE A 113 -14.85 5.85 -5.64
C ILE A 113 -15.70 4.62 -5.30
N VAL A 114 -16.73 4.82 -4.51
CA VAL A 114 -17.64 3.76 -4.07
C VAL A 114 -19.02 3.95 -4.70
N PHE A 115 -19.66 2.87 -5.12
CA PHE A 115 -21.04 2.89 -5.59
C PHE A 115 -21.92 2.10 -4.63
N GLU A 116 -22.74 2.81 -3.88
CA GLU A 116 -23.68 2.22 -2.91
C GLU A 116 -25.04 2.94 -2.97
N ASN A 117 -26.12 2.19 -2.80
CA ASN A 117 -27.48 2.73 -2.77
C ASN A 117 -27.82 3.63 -3.98
N ASP A 118 -27.39 3.23 -5.18
CA ASP A 118 -27.58 3.94 -6.44
C ASP A 118 -26.93 5.33 -6.51
N ILE A 119 -25.92 5.60 -5.68
CA ILE A 119 -25.17 6.85 -5.68
C ILE A 119 -23.67 6.56 -5.66
N TYR A 120 -22.89 7.39 -6.34
CA TYR A 120 -21.43 7.36 -6.27
C TYR A 120 -20.96 8.30 -5.17
N GLU A 121 -19.96 7.85 -4.42
CA GLU A 121 -19.21 8.66 -3.47
C GLU A 121 -17.73 8.64 -3.85
N LEU A 122 -17.16 9.83 -4.03
CA LEU A 122 -15.75 10.06 -4.29
C LEU A 122 -15.12 10.63 -3.01
N GLY A 123 -14.12 9.97 -2.47
CA GLY A 123 -13.21 10.51 -1.48
C GLY A 123 -11.95 11.04 -2.15
N ALA A 124 -11.50 12.25 -1.83
CA ALA A 124 -10.34 12.86 -2.49
C ALA A 124 -9.57 13.83 -1.59
N LEU A 125 -8.31 14.06 -1.98
CA LEU A 125 -7.43 15.09 -1.44
C LEU A 125 -7.32 16.22 -2.46
N GLY A 126 -7.36 17.48 -1.99
CA GLY A 126 -7.26 18.65 -2.82
C GLY A 126 -6.76 19.86 -2.05
N ILE A 127 -7.32 21.05 -2.29
CA ILE A 127 -7.10 22.22 -1.43
C ILE A 127 -7.65 21.91 -0.03
N ASP A 128 -8.84 21.30 0.02
CA ASP A 128 -9.33 20.67 1.22
C ASP A 128 -8.51 19.37 1.46
N PRO A 129 -7.90 19.20 2.63
CA PRO A 129 -7.03 18.04 2.91
C PRO A 129 -7.68 16.67 2.69
N TYR A 130 -8.98 16.58 2.89
CA TYR A 130 -9.79 15.40 2.57
C TYR A 130 -11.26 15.78 2.53
N PHE A 131 -11.90 15.54 1.39
CA PHE A 131 -13.34 15.80 1.23
C PHE A 131 -14.03 14.61 0.57
N SER A 132 -15.35 14.53 0.70
CA SER A 132 -16.13 13.60 -0.08
C SER A 132 -17.21 14.31 -0.90
N VAL A 133 -17.54 13.70 -2.05
CA VAL A 133 -18.59 14.18 -2.95
C VAL A 133 -19.49 13.03 -3.35
N ARG A 134 -20.79 13.17 -3.08
CA ARG A 134 -21.79 12.25 -3.59
C ARG A 134 -22.43 12.78 -4.86
N PHE A 135 -22.52 11.94 -5.88
CA PHE A 135 -22.98 12.36 -7.19
C PHE A 135 -23.69 11.25 -7.96
N LEU A 136 -24.40 11.68 -9.00
CA LEU A 136 -25.03 10.82 -10.01
C LEU A 136 -24.62 11.29 -11.40
N PHE A 137 -24.71 10.40 -12.36
CA PHE A 137 -24.61 10.70 -13.79
C PHE A 137 -25.49 9.72 -14.58
N SER A 138 -25.82 10.08 -15.82
CA SER A 138 -26.55 9.19 -16.74
C SER A 138 -25.61 8.32 -17.55
N ASP A 139 -24.51 8.89 -18.02
CA ASP A 139 -23.53 8.21 -18.85
C ASP A 139 -22.12 8.69 -18.52
N VAL A 140 -21.15 7.80 -18.66
CA VAL A 140 -19.73 8.10 -18.57
C VAL A 140 -18.99 7.54 -19.76
N GLU A 141 -18.13 8.37 -20.36
CA GLU A 141 -17.20 7.97 -21.41
C GLU A 141 -15.78 8.30 -20.97
N ILE A 142 -14.89 7.31 -21.08
CA ILE A 142 -13.47 7.42 -20.74
C ILE A 142 -12.68 7.15 -22.03
N GLU A 143 -11.87 8.11 -22.46
CA GLU A 143 -11.10 8.04 -23.69
C GLU A 143 -9.62 8.28 -23.41
N TRP A 144 -8.73 7.53 -24.10
CA TRP A 144 -7.27 7.69 -24.00
C TRP A 144 -6.57 7.25 -25.27
N ASP A 145 -5.28 7.57 -25.40
CA ASP A 145 -4.48 7.20 -26.56
C ASP A 145 -3.46 6.11 -26.24
N ASP A 146 -2.78 6.19 -25.11
CA ASP A 146 -1.64 5.33 -24.80
C ASP A 146 -1.64 4.86 -23.34
N TYR A 147 -1.01 3.70 -23.13
CA TYR A 147 -0.62 3.22 -21.82
C TYR A 147 0.78 3.72 -21.47
N ARG A 148 1.00 4.06 -20.21
CA ARG A 148 2.28 4.54 -19.71
C ARG A 148 3.19 3.38 -19.27
N LYS A 149 2.65 2.48 -18.46
CA LYS A 149 3.34 1.33 -17.86
C LYS A 149 2.29 0.36 -17.31
N LYS A 150 2.72 -0.72 -16.71
CA LYS A 150 1.85 -1.53 -15.85
C LYS A 150 1.33 -0.69 -14.69
N ALA A 151 0.12 -0.99 -14.21
CA ALA A 151 -0.42 -0.40 -13.01
C ALA A 151 0.57 -0.53 -11.85
N TRP A 152 0.60 0.45 -10.96
CA TRP A 152 1.61 0.48 -9.90
C TRP A 152 1.53 -0.74 -8.97
N TYR A 153 0.35 -1.30 -8.73
CA TYR A 153 0.13 -2.52 -7.95
C TYR A 153 0.47 -3.81 -8.72
N GLU A 154 0.58 -3.77 -10.05
CA GLU A 154 1.11 -4.86 -10.88
C GLU A 154 2.65 -4.90 -10.88
N LEU A 155 3.28 -3.87 -10.37
CA LEU A 155 4.72 -3.81 -10.17
C LEU A 155 5.09 -4.62 -8.93
N HIS A 156 5.02 -5.95 -9.05
CA HIS A 156 5.62 -6.81 -8.04
C HIS A 156 7.07 -6.41 -7.89
N ARG A 157 7.44 -5.88 -6.72
CA ARG A 157 8.85 -5.67 -6.44
C ARG A 157 9.51 -7.02 -6.34
N GLN A 158 10.19 -7.40 -7.41
CA GLN A 158 11.03 -8.60 -7.44
C GLN A 158 12.48 -8.17 -7.41
N TYR A 159 13.21 -8.67 -6.46
CA TYR A 159 14.64 -8.43 -6.40
C TYR A 159 15.39 -9.60 -5.82
N LYS A 160 16.69 -9.63 -6.12
CA LYS A 160 17.62 -10.61 -5.57
C LYS A 160 18.58 -9.88 -4.67
N LYS A 161 18.80 -10.44 -3.48
CA LYS A 161 19.82 -10.00 -2.54
C LYS A 161 20.58 -11.24 -2.04
N THR A 162 21.58 -11.01 -1.20
CA THR A 162 22.32 -12.11 -0.57
C THR A 162 21.96 -12.14 0.90
N ILE A 163 21.63 -13.32 1.41
CA ILE A 163 21.36 -13.56 2.83
C ILE A 163 22.42 -14.49 3.42
N THR A 164 22.72 -14.31 4.69
CA THR A 164 23.60 -15.23 5.42
C THR A 164 22.78 -16.34 6.06
N VAL A 165 23.27 -17.56 5.96
CA VAL A 165 22.73 -18.72 6.67
C VAL A 165 23.83 -19.44 7.46
N SER A 166 23.48 -19.93 8.65
CA SER A 166 24.32 -20.83 9.43
C SER A 166 24.00 -22.27 9.03
N THR A 167 25.02 -23.06 8.79
CA THR A 167 24.93 -24.48 8.44
C THR A 167 25.91 -25.30 9.32
N PRO A 168 25.83 -26.63 9.33
CA PRO A 168 26.82 -27.47 10.03
C PRO A 168 28.27 -27.25 9.59
N ASN A 169 28.46 -26.76 8.36
CA ASN A 169 29.78 -26.48 7.79
C ASN A 169 30.22 -25.01 7.98
N GLY A 170 29.50 -24.22 8.78
CA GLY A 170 29.75 -22.82 9.04
C GLY A 170 28.76 -21.89 8.33
N LYS A 171 29.05 -20.59 8.40
CA LYS A 171 28.24 -19.57 7.73
C LYS A 171 28.49 -19.57 6.22
N CYS A 172 27.43 -19.43 5.43
CA CYS A 172 27.52 -19.22 4.01
C CYS A 172 26.52 -18.15 3.54
N LYS A 173 26.77 -17.59 2.37
CA LYS A 173 25.87 -16.62 1.72
C LYS A 173 25.08 -17.32 0.64
N LEU A 174 23.78 -17.08 0.60
CA LEU A 174 22.87 -17.61 -0.41
C LEU A 174 22.14 -16.44 -1.08
N ASP A 175 21.78 -16.62 -2.34
CA ASP A 175 20.90 -15.69 -3.01
C ASP A 175 19.49 -15.85 -2.45
N VAL A 176 18.88 -14.76 -2.04
CA VAL A 176 17.47 -14.67 -1.67
C VAL A 176 16.70 -13.95 -2.76
N HIS A 177 15.61 -14.55 -3.19
CA HIS A 177 14.63 -13.97 -4.09
C HIS A 177 13.48 -13.42 -3.25
N VAL A 178 13.14 -12.18 -3.46
CA VAL A 178 12.02 -11.53 -2.76
C VAL A 178 11.00 -11.09 -3.80
N ILE A 179 9.73 -11.40 -3.53
CA ILE A 179 8.58 -10.97 -4.32
C ILE A 179 7.62 -10.30 -3.36
N CYS A 180 7.38 -9.00 -3.55
CA CYS A 180 6.44 -8.22 -2.76
C CYS A 180 5.23 -7.84 -3.60
N HIS A 181 4.06 -8.08 -3.07
CA HIS A 181 2.80 -7.50 -3.49
C HIS A 181 2.45 -6.42 -2.47
N ASP A 182 2.62 -5.17 -2.85
CA ASP A 182 2.66 -4.08 -1.89
C ASP A 182 1.29 -3.58 -1.43
N GLU A 183 0.20 -3.93 -2.14
CA GLU A 183 -1.14 -3.43 -1.82
C GLU A 183 -2.24 -4.45 -2.14
N ASP A 184 -3.45 -4.18 -1.68
CA ASP A 184 -4.61 -4.97 -2.02
C ASP A 184 -4.85 -4.93 -3.54
N VAL A 185 -4.91 -6.11 -4.14
CA VAL A 185 -5.28 -6.23 -5.55
C VAL A 185 -6.76 -6.63 -5.61
N TYR A 186 -7.58 -5.73 -6.10
CA TYR A 186 -9.00 -5.98 -6.27
C TYR A 186 -9.24 -6.64 -7.61
N SER A 187 -9.78 -7.86 -7.58
CA SER A 187 -10.24 -8.50 -8.79
C SER A 187 -11.68 -8.12 -9.11
N ARG A 188 -12.05 -8.23 -10.38
CA ARG A 188 -13.39 -7.86 -10.90
C ARG A 188 -14.54 -8.61 -10.24
N ASP A 189 -14.30 -9.79 -9.66
CA ASP A 189 -15.27 -10.59 -8.92
C ASP A 189 -15.35 -10.21 -7.43
N GLY A 190 -14.72 -9.11 -7.04
CA GLY A 190 -14.72 -8.58 -5.67
C GLY A 190 -13.81 -9.34 -4.71
N LYS A 191 -12.97 -10.25 -5.22
CA LYS A 191 -11.93 -10.85 -4.38
C LYS A 191 -10.80 -9.86 -4.19
N VAL A 192 -10.28 -9.83 -3.00
CA VAL A 192 -9.14 -9.02 -2.61
C VAL A 192 -7.97 -9.96 -2.35
N ASP A 193 -6.89 -9.80 -3.12
CA ASP A 193 -5.61 -10.42 -2.80
C ASP A 193 -4.86 -9.44 -1.90
N PRO A 194 -4.73 -9.73 -0.60
CA PRO A 194 -4.09 -8.81 0.34
C PRO A 194 -2.60 -8.66 0.03
N PRO A 195 -1.98 -7.58 0.52
CA PRO A 195 -0.55 -7.41 0.46
C PRO A 195 0.19 -8.66 0.93
N SER A 196 1.28 -8.99 0.29
CA SER A 196 2.03 -10.20 0.66
C SER A 196 3.51 -10.06 0.34
N VAL A 197 4.32 -10.87 1.01
CA VAL A 197 5.73 -11.02 0.70
C VAL A 197 6.09 -12.51 0.61
N SER A 198 6.81 -12.87 -0.43
CA SER A 198 7.39 -14.20 -0.59
C SER A 198 8.91 -14.09 -0.59
N VAL A 199 9.57 -14.93 0.20
CA VAL A 199 11.02 -15.01 0.28
C VAL A 199 11.49 -16.42 -0.08
N GLY A 200 12.38 -16.53 -1.05
CA GLY A 200 12.87 -17.81 -1.55
C GLY A 200 14.39 -17.90 -1.51
N ILE A 201 14.91 -19.04 -1.10
CA ILE A 201 16.33 -19.35 -1.19
C ILE A 201 16.53 -20.72 -1.84
N LYS A 202 17.62 -20.85 -2.59
CA LYS A 202 18.10 -22.16 -3.04
C LYS A 202 19.21 -22.63 -2.12
N TYR A 203 18.97 -23.74 -1.41
CA TYR A 203 19.97 -24.39 -0.61
C TYR A 203 20.26 -25.80 -1.16
N ARG A 204 21.51 -26.04 -1.59
CA ARG A 204 21.90 -27.19 -2.41
C ARG A 204 21.07 -27.17 -3.71
N GLU A 205 20.41 -28.27 -4.08
CA GLU A 205 19.60 -28.35 -5.31
C GLU A 205 18.11 -28.09 -5.09
N GLN A 206 17.70 -27.71 -3.88
CA GLN A 206 16.30 -27.51 -3.51
C GLN A 206 16.00 -26.04 -3.26
N GLU A 207 14.83 -25.58 -3.75
CA GLU A 207 14.27 -24.26 -3.46
C GLU A 207 13.31 -24.34 -2.29
N TYR A 208 13.38 -23.33 -1.41
CA TYR A 208 12.54 -23.17 -0.24
C TYR A 208 11.92 -21.79 -0.29
N TRP A 209 10.61 -21.71 -0.12
CA TRP A 209 9.84 -20.48 -0.15
C TRP A 209 9.05 -20.28 1.13
N GLY A 210 9.18 -19.10 1.73
CA GLY A 210 8.34 -18.63 2.82
C GLY A 210 7.38 -17.55 2.34
N TYR A 211 6.21 -17.48 2.96
CA TYR A 211 5.12 -16.59 2.60
C TYR A 211 4.59 -15.85 3.83
N GLY A 212 4.42 -14.53 3.71
CA GLY A 212 3.81 -13.65 4.70
C GLY A 212 2.66 -12.87 4.10
N LYS A 213 1.51 -12.85 4.79
CA LYS A 213 0.36 -12.00 4.45
C LYS A 213 0.56 -10.60 5.01
N ASP A 214 -0.20 -9.64 4.49
CA ASP A 214 -0.27 -8.27 5.01
C ASP A 214 1.13 -7.62 5.17
N TYR A 215 2.06 -7.88 4.22
CA TYR A 215 3.45 -7.44 4.27
C TYR A 215 4.26 -7.95 5.46
N LEU A 216 3.84 -8.96 6.16
CA LEU A 216 4.54 -9.45 7.31
C LEU A 216 5.83 -10.18 6.90
N TRP A 217 6.92 -9.44 6.83
CA TRP A 217 8.27 -9.98 6.61
C TRP A 217 8.64 -11.03 7.64
N THR A 218 8.25 -10.82 8.89
CA THR A 218 8.44 -11.74 9.99
C THR A 218 7.79 -13.10 9.74
N ASP A 219 6.56 -13.09 9.22
CA ASP A 219 5.83 -14.29 8.81
C ASP A 219 6.56 -15.04 7.69
N ALA A 220 6.95 -14.31 6.63
CA ALA A 220 7.61 -14.92 5.48
C ALA A 220 8.94 -15.58 5.86
N PHE A 221 9.74 -14.92 6.70
CA PHE A 221 11.02 -15.48 7.15
C PHE A 221 10.83 -16.61 8.14
N ALA A 222 9.83 -16.55 9.02
CA ALA A 222 9.51 -17.66 9.92
C ALA A 222 9.01 -18.89 9.15
N ASP A 223 8.14 -18.69 8.15
CA ASP A 223 7.65 -19.76 7.29
C ASP A 223 8.79 -20.38 6.45
N LEU A 224 9.68 -19.55 5.90
CA LEU A 224 10.89 -20.03 5.21
C LEU A 224 11.76 -20.85 6.17
N GLN A 225 12.02 -20.36 7.38
CA GLN A 225 12.86 -21.05 8.37
C GLN A 225 12.30 -22.41 8.75
N LYS A 226 10.97 -22.54 8.91
CA LYS A 226 10.30 -23.82 9.20
C LYS A 226 10.49 -24.87 8.10
N LYS A 227 10.60 -24.41 6.86
CA LYS A 227 10.75 -25.30 5.68
C LYS A 227 12.19 -25.70 5.43
N LEU A 228 13.15 -24.94 5.93
CA LEU A 228 14.58 -25.27 5.80
C LEU A 228 14.94 -26.51 6.58
N PRO A 229 16.01 -27.25 6.18
CA PRO A 229 16.57 -28.31 7.01
C PRO A 229 16.89 -27.79 8.43
N GLY A 230 16.57 -28.58 9.45
CA GLY A 230 16.68 -28.15 10.86
C GLY A 230 18.06 -27.72 11.34
N ASN A 231 19.09 -27.98 10.55
CA ASN A 231 20.48 -27.57 10.81
C ASN A 231 20.91 -26.37 9.95
N VAL A 232 19.95 -25.71 9.27
CA VAL A 232 20.15 -24.47 8.48
C VAL A 232 19.33 -23.35 9.12
N GLN A 233 19.99 -22.28 9.52
CA GLN A 233 19.35 -21.16 10.20
C GLN A 233 19.66 -19.84 9.48
N ILE A 234 18.63 -19.05 9.22
CA ILE A 234 18.73 -17.72 8.60
C ILE A 234 19.38 -16.77 9.61
N GLN A 235 20.39 -16.02 9.13
CA GLN A 235 21.03 -14.94 9.88
C GLN A 235 20.84 -13.62 9.14
N CYS A 236 19.93 -12.79 9.64
CA CYS A 236 19.69 -11.46 9.10
C CYS A 236 19.15 -10.51 10.19
N CYS A 237 19.08 -9.22 9.89
CA CYS A 237 18.63 -8.24 10.88
C CYS A 237 17.22 -8.55 11.39
N LEU A 238 16.34 -9.10 10.56
CA LEU A 238 15.00 -9.49 10.98
C LEU A 238 14.98 -10.64 12.01
N THR A 239 15.93 -11.57 11.92
CA THR A 239 16.06 -12.69 12.87
C THR A 239 17.01 -12.37 14.03
N CYS A 240 17.54 -11.14 14.06
CA CYS A 240 18.46 -10.67 15.10
C CYS A 240 17.70 -10.11 16.31
N ARG A 241 18.19 -10.37 17.52
CA ARG A 241 17.61 -9.81 18.75
C ARG A 241 17.60 -8.27 18.80
N TYR A 242 18.47 -7.63 18.04
CA TYR A 242 18.58 -6.18 17.98
C TYR A 242 17.75 -5.56 16.84
N GLY A 243 17.03 -6.39 16.07
CA GLY A 243 16.23 -5.95 14.95
C GLY A 243 14.78 -5.63 15.35
N ASN A 244 14.48 -4.37 15.66
CA ASN A 244 13.15 -3.93 16.05
C ASN A 244 12.40 -3.31 14.86
N MET A 245 11.16 -3.75 14.63
CA MET A 245 10.29 -3.21 13.58
C MET A 245 9.77 -1.83 13.96
N CYS A 246 9.45 -1.03 12.96
CA CYS A 246 8.73 0.22 13.16
C CYS A 246 7.34 -0.06 13.75
N PRO A 247 6.93 0.59 14.85
CA PRO A 247 5.57 0.45 15.40
C PRO A 247 4.47 0.98 14.48
N TYR A 248 4.84 1.78 13.48
CA TYR A 248 3.94 2.46 12.54
C TYR A 248 4.00 1.91 11.11
N GLY A 249 4.82 0.89 10.87
CA GLY A 249 5.01 0.29 9.56
C GLY A 249 5.61 -1.11 9.62
N ASN A 250 5.65 -1.78 8.46
CA ASN A 250 6.12 -3.16 8.34
C ASN A 250 6.89 -3.44 7.04
N LYS A 251 7.37 -2.39 6.37
CA LYS A 251 8.16 -2.52 5.12
C LYS A 251 9.58 -3.01 5.41
N GLU A 252 10.25 -3.50 4.37
CA GLU A 252 11.60 -4.07 4.46
C GLU A 252 12.63 -3.15 5.15
N ASN A 253 12.55 -1.85 4.89
CA ASN A 253 13.48 -0.84 5.41
C ASN A 253 12.97 -0.15 6.69
N GLU A 254 11.90 -0.65 7.29
CA GLU A 254 11.35 -0.16 8.56
C GLU A 254 11.78 -1.04 9.73
N LEU A 255 12.96 -1.62 9.64
CA LEU A 255 13.66 -2.35 10.69
C LEU A 255 14.84 -1.51 11.19
N TYR A 256 14.99 -1.43 12.50
CA TYR A 256 15.98 -0.58 13.17
C TYR A 256 16.89 -1.41 14.08
N CYS A 257 18.20 -1.18 13.96
CA CYS A 257 19.20 -1.84 14.82
C CYS A 257 19.34 -1.09 16.14
N THR A 258 19.09 -1.76 17.24
CA THR A 258 19.17 -1.19 18.60
C THR A 258 20.25 -1.85 19.45
N LYS A 259 21.35 -2.34 18.86
CA LYS A 259 22.41 -3.06 19.56
C LYS A 259 23.10 -2.29 20.69
N ASP A 260 23.02 -0.96 20.63
CA ASP A 260 23.63 -0.01 21.58
C ASP A 260 22.58 0.58 22.56
N VAL A 261 21.33 0.15 22.47
CA VAL A 261 20.23 0.59 23.34
C VAL A 261 19.50 -0.61 23.90
N ILE A 262 19.15 -0.54 25.16
CA ILE A 262 18.33 -1.59 25.80
C ILE A 262 16.87 -1.30 25.51
N ILE A 263 16.19 -2.23 24.85
CA ILE A 263 14.76 -2.22 24.57
C ILE A 263 14.10 -3.29 25.44
N THR A 264 13.09 -2.91 26.21
CA THR A 264 12.34 -3.79 27.11
C THR A 264 10.84 -3.83 26.79
N SER A 265 10.36 -2.88 26.00
CA SER A 265 8.95 -2.74 25.63
C SER A 265 8.79 -2.11 24.25
N LYS A 266 7.58 -2.17 23.70
CA LYS A 266 7.20 -1.42 22.49
C LYS A 266 7.36 0.10 22.69
N ASP A 267 7.06 0.59 23.88
CA ASP A 267 7.13 2.02 24.21
C ASP A 267 8.58 2.54 24.11
N ASP A 268 9.58 1.72 24.48
CA ASP A 268 10.98 2.10 24.30
C ASP A 268 11.34 2.31 22.83
N VAL A 269 10.77 1.49 21.91
CA VAL A 269 10.98 1.65 20.47
C VAL A 269 10.32 2.94 19.98
N ILE A 270 9.08 3.24 20.43
CA ILE A 270 8.37 4.46 20.12
C ILE A 270 9.15 5.68 20.62
N GLU A 271 9.61 5.64 21.86
CA GLU A 271 10.37 6.73 22.46
C GLU A 271 11.69 6.99 21.72
N LEU A 272 12.36 5.94 21.26
CA LEU A 272 13.58 6.04 20.46
C LEU A 272 13.30 6.73 19.11
N ILE A 273 12.17 6.41 18.45
CA ILE A 273 11.75 7.04 17.19
C ILE A 273 11.47 8.53 17.40
N ASP A 274 10.72 8.87 18.43
CA ASP A 274 10.23 10.23 18.65
C ASP A 274 11.31 11.19 19.18
N LYS A 275 12.30 10.68 19.92
CA LYS A 275 13.27 11.51 20.63
C LYS A 275 14.68 11.50 20.03
N ASP A 276 15.05 10.46 19.29
CA ASP A 276 16.39 10.33 18.73
C ASP A 276 16.43 10.86 17.28
N ALA A 277 16.99 12.04 17.09
CA ALA A 277 17.16 12.62 15.75
C ALA A 277 18.03 11.74 14.80
N SER A 278 18.87 10.86 15.38
CA SER A 278 19.69 9.90 14.62
C SER A 278 18.96 8.59 14.33
N PHE A 279 17.69 8.45 14.71
CA PHE A 279 16.93 7.21 14.53
C PHE A 279 16.93 6.70 13.09
N VAL A 280 16.88 7.62 12.11
CA VAL A 280 16.92 7.25 10.68
C VAL A 280 18.22 6.51 10.32
N GLU A 281 19.33 6.82 10.99
CA GLU A 281 20.64 6.17 10.76
C GLU A 281 20.66 4.72 11.26
N ARG A 282 19.71 4.33 12.12
CA ARG A 282 19.56 2.97 12.64
C ARG A 282 18.81 2.06 11.67
N ALA A 283 18.18 2.63 10.62
CA ALA A 283 17.43 1.83 9.65
C ALA A 283 18.35 0.84 8.92
N VAL A 284 17.90 -0.40 8.87
CA VAL A 284 18.63 -1.50 8.22
C VAL A 284 17.67 -2.30 7.34
N SER A 285 18.18 -2.86 6.25
CA SER A 285 17.40 -3.83 5.48
C SER A 285 17.20 -5.11 6.30
N SER A 286 15.99 -5.63 6.28
CA SER A 286 15.59 -6.86 7.00
C SER A 286 16.50 -8.06 6.70
N ILE A 287 17.07 -8.12 5.51
CA ILE A 287 17.95 -9.22 5.05
C ILE A 287 19.45 -8.95 5.23
N ASN A 288 19.85 -7.78 5.72
CA ASN A 288 21.24 -7.53 6.08
C ASN A 288 21.68 -8.40 7.27
N CYS A 289 22.99 -8.61 7.38
CA CYS A 289 23.61 -9.27 8.53
C CYS A 289 24.94 -8.59 8.83
N CYS A 290 25.25 -8.41 10.11
CA CYS A 290 26.53 -7.88 10.60
C CYS A 290 27.23 -8.89 11.51
N ASP A 291 28.46 -8.55 11.92
CA ASP A 291 29.26 -9.40 12.81
C ASP A 291 28.70 -9.46 14.24
N ASP A 292 27.92 -8.44 14.65
CA ASP A 292 27.27 -8.37 15.98
C ASP A 292 25.93 -9.16 16.01
N PHE A 293 25.64 -9.94 14.98
CA PHE A 293 24.41 -10.71 14.90
C PHE A 293 24.27 -11.70 16.06
N VAL A 294 23.12 -11.65 16.73
CA VAL A 294 22.72 -12.61 17.77
C VAL A 294 21.28 -13.02 17.52
N TYR A 295 20.98 -14.33 17.55
CA TYR A 295 19.63 -14.83 17.37
C TYR A 295 18.66 -14.27 18.43
N GLN A 296 17.40 -14.07 18.03
CA GLN A 296 16.32 -13.80 18.97
C GLN A 296 16.13 -14.97 19.93
N CYS A 297 15.74 -14.66 21.15
CA CYS A 297 15.46 -15.62 22.21
C CYS A 297 14.40 -15.07 23.18
N ASP A 298 13.72 -15.94 23.90
CA ASP A 298 12.61 -15.57 24.79
C ASP A 298 13.03 -14.71 26.00
N ASP A 299 14.31 -14.71 26.34
CA ASP A 299 14.89 -13.97 27.48
C ASP A 299 15.37 -12.54 27.10
N TYR A 300 15.12 -12.11 25.87
CA TYR A 300 15.47 -10.77 25.38
C TYR A 300 14.31 -10.17 24.56
N TYR A 301 13.84 -9.02 24.98
CA TYR A 301 12.76 -8.34 24.27
C TYR A 301 13.23 -7.82 22.90
N THR A 302 12.48 -8.17 21.86
CA THR A 302 12.66 -7.68 20.49
C THR A 302 11.28 -7.33 19.94
N TYR A 303 11.09 -6.09 19.50
CA TYR A 303 9.84 -5.68 18.90
C TYR A 303 9.78 -6.11 17.43
N ASN A 304 9.63 -7.39 17.19
CA ASN A 304 9.20 -7.98 15.93
C ASN A 304 8.65 -9.38 16.21
N ASP A 305 7.72 -9.83 15.37
CA ASP A 305 6.97 -11.07 15.61
C ASP A 305 7.64 -12.32 15.03
N TYR A 306 8.89 -12.25 14.58
CA TYR A 306 9.58 -13.39 13.94
C TYR A 306 9.61 -14.64 14.85
N LEU A 307 10.02 -14.49 16.10
CA LEU A 307 10.11 -15.61 17.03
C LEU A 307 8.72 -16.19 17.35
N TYR A 308 7.72 -15.32 17.52
CA TYR A 308 6.33 -15.73 17.71
C TYR A 308 5.83 -16.57 16.53
N HIS A 309 6.03 -16.08 15.29
CA HIS A 309 5.62 -16.81 14.09
C HIS A 309 6.41 -18.09 13.89
N LEU A 310 7.69 -18.12 14.28
CA LEU A 310 8.52 -19.33 14.22
C LEU A 310 8.02 -20.42 15.17
N GLN A 311 7.55 -20.06 16.36
CA GLN A 311 7.05 -20.99 17.39
C GLN A 311 5.60 -21.41 17.18
N LYS A 312 4.81 -20.62 16.48
CA LYS A 312 3.41 -20.91 16.17
C LYS A 312 3.32 -22.07 15.17
N ASN A 313 2.62 -23.15 15.55
CA ASN A 313 2.36 -24.33 14.70
C ASN A 313 1.35 -24.05 13.58
#